data_c0778666e20b159e5ea3e6b09bb6dc53
#
_entry.id   c0778666e20b159e5ea3e6b09bb6dc53
#
_cell.length_a   1.000
_cell.length_b   1.000
_cell.length_c   1.000
_cell.angle_alpha   90.00
_cell.angle_beta   90.00
_cell.angle_gamma   90.00
#
_symmetry.space_group_name_H-M   'P 1'
#
loop_
_entity.id
_entity.type
_entity.pdbx_description
1 polymer ?
#
loop_
_entity_poly.entity_id
_entity_poly.type
_entity_poly.pdbx_seq_one_letter_code
_entity_poly.pdbx_strand_id
1 'polypeptide(L)'
;MTGSVNKTIILGNLGRDPEVRSFQNGGKVCNLRIATSETWKDKTSGERKERTEWHSVAIFSEGLVRVAEQYLRKGSKVYLEGQLQTRKWQDQSGADRYSTEIVLQGFDAKLVMLDGPSGEGQRDTGGGYDRDQSSGYGAGGLPMGGDMDDSEIPFQREARV
;
A
#
# COMPACT_ATOMS: atom_id res chain seq x y z
N MET A 1 21.70 -8.58 28.97
CA MET A 1 20.64 -8.38 27.96
C MET A 1 21.12 -7.36 26.96
N THR A 2 21.31 -7.75 25.73
CA THR A 2 21.64 -6.83 24.65
C THR A 2 20.32 -6.35 24.02
N GLY A 3 19.89 -5.14 24.36
CA GLY A 3 18.72 -4.53 23.75
C GLY A 3 19.07 -4.06 22.33
N SER A 4 18.66 -4.80 21.31
CA SER A 4 18.78 -4.40 19.90
C SER A 4 17.45 -4.59 19.20
N VAL A 5 17.18 -3.75 18.21
CA VAL A 5 15.97 -3.82 17.37
C VAL A 5 16.41 -3.89 15.91
N ASN A 6 15.87 -4.89 15.19
CA ASN A 6 15.98 -4.98 13.74
C ASN A 6 14.58 -5.06 13.18
N LYS A 7 14.03 -3.93 12.77
CA LYS A 7 12.68 -3.80 12.22
C LYS A 7 12.69 -2.89 11.01
N THR A 8 12.17 -3.38 9.91
CA THR A 8 12.00 -2.63 8.67
C THR A 8 10.52 -2.55 8.33
N ILE A 9 10.07 -1.35 7.98
CA ILE A 9 8.70 -1.08 7.56
C ILE A 9 8.74 -0.55 6.14
N ILE A 10 7.95 -1.14 5.25
CA ILE A 10 7.80 -0.69 3.86
C ILE A 10 6.32 -0.54 3.54
N LEU A 11 5.99 0.60 2.92
CA LEU A 11 4.72 0.84 2.26
C LEU A 11 5.01 1.19 0.80
N GLY A 12 4.55 0.35 -0.13
CA GLY A 12 4.86 0.53 -1.53
C GLY A 12 4.01 -0.35 -2.44
N ASN A 13 4.34 -0.38 -3.72
CA ASN A 13 3.62 -1.15 -4.71
C ASN A 13 4.47 -2.29 -5.26
N LEU A 14 3.84 -3.43 -5.55
CA LEU A 14 4.51 -4.56 -6.19
C LEU A 14 4.90 -4.20 -7.63
N GLY A 15 6.18 -4.36 -7.96
CA GLY A 15 6.68 -4.14 -9.32
C GLY A 15 6.44 -5.31 -10.26
N ARG A 16 6.21 -6.50 -9.70
CA ARG A 16 5.90 -7.74 -10.42
C ARG A 16 5.02 -8.65 -9.57
N ASP A 17 4.46 -9.69 -10.19
CA ASP A 17 3.72 -10.71 -9.47
C ASP A 17 4.58 -11.43 -8.44
N PRO A 18 4.00 -11.91 -7.31
CA PRO A 18 4.72 -12.71 -6.33
C PRO A 18 5.33 -13.97 -6.93
N GLU A 19 6.60 -14.24 -6.61
CA GLU A 19 7.29 -15.47 -7.02
C GLU A 19 7.33 -16.45 -5.84
N VAL A 20 6.55 -17.52 -5.92
CA VAL A 20 6.55 -18.58 -4.91
C VAL A 20 7.47 -19.71 -5.34
N ARG A 21 8.36 -20.13 -4.44
CA ARG A 21 9.25 -21.28 -4.61
C ARG A 21 9.05 -22.25 -3.45
N SER A 22 8.99 -23.54 -3.79
CA SER A 22 8.92 -24.62 -2.80
C SER A 22 10.31 -25.21 -2.57
N PHE A 23 10.63 -25.48 -1.34
CA PHE A 23 11.85 -26.19 -0.96
C PHE A 23 11.59 -27.72 -0.91
N GLN A 24 12.65 -28.51 -0.99
CA GLN A 24 12.56 -29.99 -0.94
C GLN A 24 11.99 -30.50 0.42
N ASN A 25 12.10 -29.72 1.47
CA ASN A 25 11.54 -30.01 2.80
C ASN A 25 10.05 -29.65 2.94
N GLY A 26 9.38 -29.28 1.87
CA GLY A 26 7.95 -28.90 1.87
C GLY A 26 7.67 -27.44 2.24
N GLY A 27 8.67 -26.67 2.67
CA GLY A 27 8.53 -25.24 2.96
C GLY A 27 8.36 -24.43 1.67
N LYS A 28 7.73 -23.28 1.79
CA LYS A 28 7.58 -22.31 0.70
C LYS A 28 8.21 -20.97 1.08
N VAL A 29 8.75 -20.26 0.08
CA VAL A 29 9.14 -18.86 0.19
C VAL A 29 8.46 -18.07 -0.92
N CYS A 30 7.95 -16.90 -0.57
CA CYS A 30 7.42 -15.97 -1.56
C CYS A 30 8.34 -14.76 -1.66
N ASN A 31 8.84 -14.48 -2.86
CA ASN A 31 9.68 -13.32 -3.13
C ASN A 31 8.84 -12.21 -3.74
N LEU A 32 8.91 -11.02 -3.15
CA LEU A 32 8.27 -9.82 -3.66
C LEU A 32 9.33 -8.80 -4.09
N ARG A 33 8.98 -7.98 -5.08
CA ARG A 33 9.75 -6.81 -5.47
C ARG A 33 8.87 -5.59 -5.29
N ILE A 34 9.22 -4.71 -4.34
CA ILE A 34 8.40 -3.58 -3.94
C ILE A 34 9.10 -2.28 -4.29
N ALA A 35 8.35 -1.37 -4.92
CA ALA A 35 8.78 -0.02 -5.23
C ALA A 35 8.26 0.96 -4.19
N THR A 36 9.14 1.81 -3.71
CA THR A 36 8.80 3.02 -2.95
C THR A 36 9.23 4.23 -3.75
N SER A 37 8.33 5.17 -4.02
CA SER A 37 8.61 6.37 -4.80
C SER A 37 8.46 7.61 -3.94
N GLU A 38 9.42 8.50 -4.07
CA GLU A 38 9.42 9.84 -3.49
C GLU A 38 9.38 10.88 -4.60
N THR A 39 8.56 11.89 -4.44
CA THR A 39 8.48 13.00 -5.38
C THR A 39 8.73 14.32 -4.65
N TRP A 40 9.60 15.15 -5.21
CA TRP A 40 9.89 16.47 -4.66
C TRP A 40 10.02 17.51 -5.76
N LYS A 41 9.89 18.78 -5.39
CA LYS A 41 10.16 19.89 -6.28
C LYS A 41 11.60 20.35 -6.08
N ASP A 42 12.38 20.37 -7.15
CA ASP A 42 13.73 20.89 -7.12
C ASP A 42 13.69 22.40 -6.86
N LYS A 43 14.39 22.85 -5.83
CA LYS A 43 14.40 24.26 -5.42
C LYS A 43 15.10 25.17 -6.42
N THR A 44 16.02 24.63 -7.20
CA THR A 44 16.84 25.40 -8.16
C THR A 44 16.17 25.52 -9.52
N SER A 45 15.69 24.38 -10.07
CA SER A 45 15.04 24.35 -11.38
C SER A 45 13.52 24.53 -11.33
N GLY A 46 12.91 24.35 -10.16
CA GLY A 46 11.44 24.35 -10.01
C GLY A 46 10.75 23.11 -10.57
N GLU A 47 11.50 22.17 -11.12
CA GLU A 47 10.98 20.94 -11.72
C GLU A 47 10.58 19.91 -10.68
N ARG A 48 9.58 19.09 -11.02
CA ARG A 48 9.18 17.94 -10.22
C ARG A 48 10.10 16.75 -10.53
N LYS A 49 10.81 16.26 -9.51
CA LYS A 49 11.67 15.08 -9.59
C LYS A 49 11.04 13.92 -8.85
N GLU A 50 11.28 12.72 -9.35
CA GLU A 50 10.83 11.46 -8.75
C GLU A 50 12.03 10.53 -8.60
N ARG A 51 12.06 9.80 -7.50
CA ARG A 51 13.05 8.75 -7.23
C ARG A 51 12.31 7.51 -6.74
N THR A 52 12.58 6.38 -7.37
CA THR A 52 12.00 5.09 -6.99
C THR A 52 13.11 4.16 -6.48
N GLU A 53 12.91 3.60 -5.29
CA GLU A 53 13.77 2.58 -4.71
C GLU A 53 13.08 1.22 -4.76
N TRP A 54 13.88 0.19 -5.05
CA TRP A 54 13.40 -1.17 -5.23
C TRP A 54 13.85 -2.06 -4.08
N HIS A 55 12.90 -2.63 -3.36
CA HIS A 55 13.15 -3.49 -2.21
C HIS A 55 12.88 -4.95 -2.55
N SER A 56 13.81 -5.83 -2.16
CA SER A 56 13.62 -7.28 -2.22
C SER A 56 13.08 -7.76 -0.88
N VAL A 57 11.99 -8.51 -0.92
CA VAL A 57 11.30 -9.03 0.25
C VAL A 57 11.12 -10.53 0.12
N ALA A 58 11.50 -11.28 1.16
CA ALA A 58 11.32 -12.73 1.23
C ALA A 58 10.36 -13.08 2.37
N ILE A 59 9.28 -13.77 2.07
CA ILE A 59 8.27 -14.21 3.04
C ILE A 59 8.44 -15.70 3.28
N PHE A 60 8.74 -16.08 4.54
CA PHE A 60 8.86 -17.48 4.97
C PHE A 60 7.67 -17.95 5.80
N SER A 61 6.83 -17.03 6.31
CA SER A 61 5.60 -17.37 7.02
C SER A 61 4.59 -17.99 6.06
N GLU A 62 4.23 -19.26 6.25
CA GLU A 62 3.30 -19.98 5.36
C GLU A 62 1.94 -19.28 5.20
N GLY A 63 1.41 -18.72 6.27
CA GLY A 63 0.15 -17.95 6.22
C GLY A 63 0.26 -16.74 5.32
N LEU A 64 1.36 -15.98 5.43
CA LEU A 64 1.60 -14.80 4.61
C LEU A 64 1.93 -15.18 3.15
N VAL A 65 2.65 -16.29 2.92
CA VAL A 65 2.92 -16.81 1.57
C VAL A 65 1.61 -17.14 0.86
N ARG A 66 0.67 -17.81 1.55
CA ARG A 66 -0.64 -18.14 0.98
C ARG A 66 -1.45 -16.89 0.62
N VAL A 67 -1.46 -15.89 1.50
CA VAL A 67 -2.12 -14.61 1.25
C VAL A 67 -1.48 -13.90 0.05
N ALA A 68 -0.15 -13.84 0.00
CA ALA A 68 0.57 -13.20 -1.10
C ALA A 68 0.29 -13.89 -2.44
N GLU A 69 0.34 -15.23 -2.49
CA GLU A 69 0.09 -16.02 -3.69
C GLU A 69 -1.35 -15.84 -4.22
N GLN A 70 -2.32 -15.79 -3.33
CA GLN A 70 -3.73 -15.74 -3.67
C GLN A 70 -4.19 -14.34 -4.10
N TYR A 71 -3.77 -13.31 -3.41
CA TYR A 71 -4.37 -11.98 -3.52
C TYR A 71 -3.46 -10.92 -4.14
N LEU A 72 -2.13 -11.05 -4.01
CA LEU A 72 -1.24 -10.02 -4.52
C LEU A 72 -0.97 -10.20 -6.01
N ARG A 73 -0.88 -9.06 -6.72
CA ARG A 73 -0.52 -8.98 -8.14
C ARG A 73 0.41 -7.79 -8.35
N LYS A 74 1.05 -7.73 -9.51
CA LYS A 74 1.80 -6.55 -9.93
C LYS A 74 0.93 -5.30 -9.77
N GLY A 75 1.46 -4.27 -9.13
CA GLY A 75 0.77 -3.01 -8.84
C GLY A 75 0.09 -2.96 -7.48
N SER A 76 -0.19 -4.11 -6.83
CA SER A 76 -0.82 -4.13 -5.51
C SER A 76 -0.05 -3.29 -4.51
N LYS A 77 -0.79 -2.47 -3.76
CA LYS A 77 -0.24 -1.64 -2.68
C LYS A 77 -0.25 -2.39 -1.36
N VAL A 78 0.90 -2.47 -0.74
CA VAL A 78 1.10 -3.25 0.48
C VAL A 78 1.85 -2.45 1.54
N TYR A 79 1.51 -2.74 2.80
CA TYR A 79 2.28 -2.40 3.97
C TYR A 79 2.87 -3.68 4.54
N LEU A 80 4.16 -3.68 4.85
CA LEU A 80 4.81 -4.82 5.47
C LEU A 80 5.78 -4.41 6.57
N GLU A 81 5.91 -5.31 7.56
CA GLU A 81 6.92 -5.23 8.61
C GLU A 81 7.73 -6.52 8.61
N GLY A 82 9.03 -6.39 8.63
CA GLY A 82 9.97 -7.50 8.66
C GLY A 82 11.31 -7.10 9.26
N GLN A 83 12.31 -7.93 9.04
CA GLN A 83 13.68 -7.72 9.50
C GLN A 83 14.61 -7.59 8.29
N LEU A 84 15.60 -6.71 8.39
CA LEU A 84 16.64 -6.61 7.38
C LEU A 84 17.65 -7.73 7.59
N GLN A 85 17.92 -8.53 6.56
CA GLN A 85 18.90 -9.60 6.58
C GLN A 85 19.82 -9.51 5.39
N THR A 86 21.11 -9.72 5.63
CA THR A 86 22.12 -9.84 4.58
C THR A 86 22.55 -11.28 4.46
N ARG A 87 22.39 -11.84 3.27
CA ARG A 87 22.78 -13.20 2.91
C ARG A 87 23.99 -13.18 2.00
N LYS A 88 25.00 -13.97 2.35
CA LYS A 88 26.15 -14.26 1.50
C LYS A 88 25.80 -15.38 0.53
N TRP A 89 26.16 -15.24 -0.74
CA TRP A 89 26.04 -16.28 -1.75
C TRP A 89 27.23 -16.21 -2.72
N GLN A 90 27.48 -17.26 -3.45
CA GLN A 90 28.54 -17.28 -4.45
C GLN A 90 27.94 -17.18 -5.85
N ASP A 91 28.51 -16.33 -6.68
CA ASP A 91 28.16 -16.26 -8.08
C ASP A 91 28.79 -17.40 -8.90
N GLN A 92 28.50 -17.47 -10.19
CA GLN A 92 29.01 -18.53 -11.08
C GLN A 92 30.54 -18.51 -11.23
N SER A 93 31.19 -17.40 -10.91
CA SER A 93 32.66 -17.27 -10.90
C SER A 93 33.31 -17.69 -9.58
N GLY A 94 32.48 -18.10 -8.57
CA GLY A 94 32.94 -18.44 -7.24
C GLY A 94 33.21 -17.23 -6.32
N ALA A 95 32.91 -16.01 -6.80
CA ALA A 95 33.07 -14.81 -5.99
C ALA A 95 31.94 -14.66 -4.96
N ASP A 96 32.32 -14.27 -3.75
CA ASP A 96 31.39 -14.01 -2.67
C ASP A 96 30.57 -12.75 -2.95
N ARG A 97 29.25 -12.86 -2.94
CA ARG A 97 28.29 -11.78 -3.08
C ARG A 97 27.41 -11.66 -1.86
N TYR A 98 26.95 -10.47 -1.61
CA TYR A 98 26.03 -10.17 -0.50
C TYR A 98 24.73 -9.60 -1.05
N SER A 99 23.61 -10.13 -0.61
CA SER A 99 22.28 -9.59 -0.92
C SER A 99 21.61 -9.21 0.38
N THR A 100 21.17 -7.97 0.46
CA THR A 100 20.38 -7.48 1.58
C THR A 100 18.90 -7.50 1.18
N GLU A 101 18.11 -8.17 1.97
CA GLU A 101 16.68 -8.36 1.75
C GLU A 101 15.88 -8.17 3.04
N ILE A 102 14.60 -7.84 2.91
CA ILE A 102 13.68 -7.75 4.02
C ILE A 102 13.01 -9.11 4.18
N VAL A 103 13.10 -9.68 5.37
CA VAL A 103 12.61 -11.03 5.65
C VAL A 103 11.39 -10.94 6.56
N LEU A 104 10.28 -11.54 6.11
CA LEU A 104 9.06 -11.72 6.87
C LEU A 104 9.00 -13.15 7.41
N GLN A 105 9.37 -13.30 8.69
CA GLN A 105 9.34 -14.58 9.40
C GLN A 105 8.93 -14.39 10.86
N GLY A 106 8.40 -15.43 11.47
CA GLY A 106 8.01 -15.40 12.89
C GLY A 106 6.75 -14.56 13.16
N PHE A 107 6.58 -14.22 14.43
CA PHE A 107 5.36 -13.54 14.91
C PHE A 107 5.31 -12.05 14.63
N ASP A 108 6.48 -11.42 14.45
CA ASP A 108 6.57 -9.96 14.22
C ASP A 108 6.38 -9.57 12.75
N ALA A 109 6.25 -10.55 11.86
CA ALA A 109 6.04 -10.32 10.44
C ALA A 109 4.59 -9.89 10.18
N LYS A 110 4.42 -8.78 9.46
CA LYS A 110 3.11 -8.30 9.02
C LYS A 110 3.08 -8.04 7.53
N LEU A 111 1.95 -8.35 6.93
CA LEU A 111 1.61 -8.02 5.56
C LEU A 111 0.15 -7.57 5.53
N VAL A 112 -0.09 -6.33 5.11
CA VAL A 112 -1.42 -5.74 4.97
C VAL A 112 -1.58 -5.27 3.53
N MET A 113 -2.63 -5.72 2.88
CA MET A 113 -3.03 -5.23 1.56
C MET A 113 -3.80 -3.92 1.73
N LEU A 114 -3.41 -2.90 1.01
CA LEU A 114 -4.01 -1.56 1.08
C LEU A 114 -4.87 -1.25 -0.14
N ASP A 115 -4.78 -2.07 -1.19
CA ASP A 115 -5.78 -2.04 -2.24
C ASP A 115 -7.06 -2.64 -1.67
N GLY A 116 -8.16 -1.90 -1.73
CA GLY A 116 -9.48 -2.46 -1.47
C GLY A 116 -9.74 -3.65 -2.40
N PRO A 117 -10.73 -4.51 -2.13
CA PRO A 117 -11.11 -5.56 -3.05
C PRO A 117 -11.25 -4.91 -4.43
N SER A 118 -10.50 -5.43 -5.42
CA SER A 118 -10.55 -4.94 -6.80
C SER A 118 -11.98 -5.07 -7.30
N GLY A 119 -12.78 -4.04 -7.01
CA GLY A 119 -14.06 -3.85 -7.68
C GLY A 119 -13.72 -3.75 -9.15
N GLU A 120 -14.18 -4.74 -9.91
CA GLU A 120 -14.29 -4.66 -11.35
C GLU A 120 -14.72 -3.23 -11.71
N GLY A 121 -13.96 -2.60 -12.59
CA GLY A 121 -14.16 -1.24 -12.99
C GLY A 121 -15.63 -0.96 -13.23
N GLN A 122 -16.19 -0.16 -12.37
CA GLN A 122 -17.45 0.50 -12.60
C GLN A 122 -17.21 1.43 -13.79
N ARG A 123 -17.46 0.87 -14.97
CA ARG A 123 -17.61 1.67 -16.18
C ARG A 123 -18.75 2.62 -15.86
N ASP A 124 -18.40 3.85 -15.67
CA ASP A 124 -19.32 4.97 -15.64
C ASP A 124 -20.01 5.01 -17.01
N THR A 125 -21.12 4.26 -17.12
CA THR A 125 -22.05 4.39 -18.23
C THR A 125 -22.80 5.68 -17.96
N GLY A 126 -22.30 6.76 -18.57
CA GLY A 126 -23.00 8.03 -18.64
C GLY A 126 -24.43 7.82 -19.13
N GLY A 127 -25.36 7.77 -18.19
CA GLY A 127 -26.77 7.84 -18.45
C GLY A 127 -27.13 9.26 -18.83
N GLY A 128 -27.41 9.45 -20.14
CA GLY A 128 -27.93 10.69 -20.66
C GLY A 128 -29.27 11.04 -19.99
N TYR A 129 -29.34 12.25 -19.50
CA TYR A 129 -30.61 12.82 -19.04
C TYR A 129 -31.39 13.24 -20.25
N ASP A 130 -32.34 12.43 -20.70
CA ASP A 130 -33.40 12.86 -21.57
C ASP A 130 -34.35 13.75 -20.77
N ARG A 131 -34.42 15.02 -21.19
CA ARG A 131 -35.46 15.96 -20.82
C ARG A 131 -36.69 15.60 -21.63
N ASP A 132 -37.73 15.12 -20.97
CA ASP A 132 -39.07 15.21 -21.54
C ASP A 132 -39.94 16.06 -20.63
N GLN A 133 -40.51 17.09 -21.27
CA GLN A 133 -41.45 18.01 -20.70
C GLN A 133 -42.83 17.36 -20.65
N SER A 134 -43.51 17.44 -19.54
CA SER A 134 -44.95 17.71 -19.56
C SER A 134 -45.46 18.20 -18.21
N SER A 135 -46.11 19.30 -18.33
CA SER A 135 -46.98 20.11 -17.51
C SER A 135 -47.93 19.36 -16.54
N GLY A 136 -48.16 19.97 -15.34
CA GLY A 136 -49.31 19.65 -14.50
C GLY A 136 -49.32 20.36 -13.16
N TYR A 137 -50.16 21.37 -13.05
CA TYR A 137 -50.63 22.21 -11.94
C TYR A 137 -50.75 21.55 -10.54
N GLY A 138 -50.51 22.37 -9.48
CA GLY A 138 -51.07 22.11 -8.16
C GLY A 138 -50.41 22.89 -7.01
N ALA A 139 -51.12 23.85 -6.54
CA ALA A 139 -50.85 24.85 -5.50
C ALA A 139 -50.50 24.31 -4.10
N GLY A 140 -49.79 25.13 -3.33
CA GLY A 140 -50.08 25.33 -1.90
C GLY A 140 -48.99 25.02 -0.91
N GLY A 141 -48.55 26.00 -0.12
CA GLY A 141 -48.01 25.79 1.20
C GLY A 141 -46.65 26.40 1.50
N LEU A 142 -46.68 27.50 2.16
CA LEU A 142 -45.61 28.35 2.68
C LEU A 142 -44.83 27.74 3.86
N PRO A 143 -43.96 28.48 4.53
CA PRO A 143 -42.55 28.17 4.75
C PRO A 143 -42.28 27.94 6.24
N MET A 144 -41.20 27.27 6.55
CA MET A 144 -40.60 27.41 7.87
C MET A 144 -39.08 27.36 7.73
N GLY A 145 -38.49 28.45 8.14
CA GLY A 145 -37.08 28.61 8.34
C GLY A 145 -36.57 27.75 9.48
N GLY A 146 -35.33 27.42 9.40
CA GLY A 146 -34.53 26.81 10.42
C GLY A 146 -33.08 27.13 10.12
N ASP A 147 -32.61 28.24 10.69
CA ASP A 147 -31.20 28.55 10.82
C ASP A 147 -30.51 27.39 11.52
N MET A 148 -29.55 26.76 10.85
CA MET A 148 -28.53 25.94 11.52
C MET A 148 -27.28 26.78 11.60
N ASP A 149 -27.06 27.25 12.82
CA ASP A 149 -25.88 27.93 13.32
C ASP A 149 -24.65 26.99 13.21
N ASP A 150 -23.74 27.36 12.34
CA ASP A 150 -22.44 26.71 12.11
C ASP A 150 -21.38 27.24 13.09
N SER A 151 -21.61 27.05 14.37
CA SER A 151 -20.64 27.44 15.40
C SER A 151 -20.55 26.42 16.51
N GLU A 152 -19.81 25.33 16.28
CA GLU A 152 -19.08 24.62 17.34
C GLU A 152 -18.19 23.52 16.77
N ILE A 153 -16.96 23.92 16.41
CA ILE A 153 -15.86 22.96 16.26
C ILE A 153 -14.96 23.13 17.50
N PRO A 154 -14.94 22.19 18.44
CA PRO A 154 -14.09 22.29 19.62
C PRO A 154 -12.72 21.66 19.34
N PHE A 155 -11.81 22.42 18.76
CA PHE A 155 -10.37 22.14 18.84
C PHE A 155 -9.64 23.35 19.40
N GLN A 156 -9.62 23.46 20.72
CA GLN A 156 -8.70 24.35 21.39
C GLN A 156 -7.35 23.65 21.55
N ARG A 157 -6.35 24.18 20.85
CA ARG A 157 -4.94 23.92 21.13
C ARG A 157 -4.58 24.70 22.42
N GLU A 158 -4.30 23.99 23.49
CA GLU A 158 -3.56 24.59 24.59
C GLU A 158 -2.06 24.53 24.29
N ALA A 159 -1.50 25.69 24.00
CA ALA A 159 -0.07 25.95 24.14
C ALA A 159 0.22 26.29 25.61
N ARG A 160 1.12 25.57 26.26
CA ARG A 160 1.82 25.99 27.47
C ARG A 160 3.32 25.87 27.27
N VAL A 161 3.90 26.96 27.38
CA VAL A 161 5.15 27.52 27.97
C VAL A 161 6.12 26.44 28.48
#